data_c45f9e68ea5fdcd8408354886f38af31
#
_entry.id   c45f9e68ea5fdcd8408354886f38af31
#
_cell.length_a   1.000
_cell.length_b   1.000
_cell.length_c   1.000
_cell.angle_alpha   90.00
_cell.angle_beta   90.00
_cell.angle_gamma   90.00
#
_symmetry.space_group_name_H-M   'P 1'
#
loop_
_entity.id
_entity.type
_entity.pdbx_description
1 polymer ?
#
loop_
_entity_poly.entity_id
_entity_poly.type
_entity_poly.pdbx_seq_one_letter_code
_entity_poly.pdbx_strand_id
1 'polypeptide(L)'
;MANLNDFMFKVKDYNKNKSNNIVNSNITFSEYADKWLKEYRLQIRKLDLPIVINNINIGKYYFGQKRLKDITSLDYQQFLINYSLGRKKSSVEQANSIIQSLLKSALNIEQYKFLLRI
;
A
#
# COMPACT_ATOMS: atom_id res chain seq x y z
N MET A 1 11.75 -9.30 6.69
CA MET A 1 11.36 -7.96 6.29
C MET A 1 12.58 -7.11 6.02
N ALA A 2 12.51 -6.30 5.01
CA ALA A 2 13.65 -5.48 4.64
C ALA A 2 13.95 -4.40 5.68
N ASN A 3 15.18 -3.99 5.70
CA ASN A 3 15.63 -2.94 6.60
C ASN A 3 15.06 -1.59 6.15
N LEU A 4 14.44 -0.88 7.06
CA LEU A 4 13.81 0.41 6.74
C LEU A 4 14.80 1.46 6.29
N ASN A 5 16.00 1.42 6.83
CA ASN A 5 17.03 2.38 6.41
C ASN A 5 17.43 2.15 4.97
N ASP A 6 17.51 0.89 4.55
CA ASP A 6 17.79 0.57 3.16
C ASP A 6 16.69 1.08 2.27
N PHE A 7 15.45 0.95 2.70
CA PHE A 7 14.32 1.46 1.94
C PHE A 7 14.40 2.96 1.76
N MET A 8 14.68 3.66 2.84
CA MET A 8 14.76 5.12 2.79
C MET A 8 15.86 5.58 1.84
N PHE A 9 16.98 4.90 1.89
CA PHE A 9 18.08 5.22 1.02
C PHE A 9 17.69 5.04 -0.44
N LYS A 10 17.08 3.91 -0.73
CA LYS A 10 16.66 3.61 -2.10
C LYS A 10 15.57 4.55 -2.59
N VAL A 11 14.70 4.97 -1.69
CA VAL A 11 13.66 5.92 -2.06
C VAL A 11 14.29 7.24 -2.53
N LYS A 12 15.30 7.71 -1.85
CA LYS A 12 15.98 8.93 -2.26
C LYS A 12 16.58 8.80 -3.64
N ASP A 13 17.28 7.70 -3.88
CA ASP A 13 17.88 7.45 -5.18
C ASP A 13 16.81 7.36 -6.25
N TYR A 14 15.77 6.64 -5.95
CA TYR A 14 14.71 6.46 -6.92
C TYR A 14 14.07 7.80 -7.28
N ASN A 15 13.72 8.61 -6.29
CA ASN A 15 13.09 9.89 -6.54
C ASN A 15 13.97 10.82 -7.35
N LYS A 16 15.25 10.77 -7.10
CA LYS A 16 16.21 11.60 -7.81
C LYS A 16 16.22 11.27 -9.30
N ASN A 17 16.14 9.99 -9.62
CA ASN A 17 16.26 9.51 -10.98
C ASN A 17 14.93 9.27 -11.68
N LYS A 18 13.90 9.07 -10.92
CA LYS A 18 12.63 8.58 -11.44
C LYS A 18 11.43 9.39 -10.98
N SER A 19 11.66 10.60 -10.54
CA SER A 19 10.58 11.43 -10.02
C SER A 19 9.41 11.52 -11.01
N ASN A 20 9.70 11.52 -12.28
CA ASN A 20 8.67 11.61 -13.31
C ASN A 20 7.86 10.33 -13.46
N ASN A 21 8.36 9.24 -12.90
CA ASN A 21 7.66 7.96 -13.00
C ASN A 21 6.62 7.79 -11.92
N ILE A 22 6.48 8.77 -11.05
CA ILE A 22 5.37 8.80 -10.13
C ILE A 22 4.23 9.43 -10.88
N VAL A 23 3.98 8.86 -12.01
CA VAL A 23 3.07 9.45 -12.98
C VAL A 23 1.68 9.55 -12.41
N ASN A 24 1.31 8.54 -11.67
CA ASN A 24 -0.06 8.46 -11.19
C ASN A 24 -0.19 8.96 -9.78
N SER A 25 0.68 9.90 -9.39
CA SER A 25 0.61 10.45 -8.05
C SER A 25 -0.73 11.12 -7.76
N ASN A 26 -1.44 11.55 -8.79
CA ASN A 26 -2.75 12.18 -8.63
C ASN A 26 -3.89 11.17 -8.55
N ILE A 27 -3.62 9.91 -8.84
CA ILE A 27 -4.64 8.88 -8.76
C ILE A 27 -4.96 8.60 -7.29
N THR A 28 -6.23 8.36 -7.00
CA THR A 28 -6.63 8.04 -5.64
C THR A 28 -6.30 6.59 -5.31
N PHE A 29 -6.30 6.29 -4.01
CA PHE A 29 -6.10 4.92 -3.57
C PHE A 29 -7.13 3.98 -4.19
N SER A 30 -8.39 4.38 -4.18
CA SER A 30 -9.47 3.54 -4.72
C SER A 30 -9.28 3.24 -6.19
N GLU A 31 -8.95 4.26 -6.96
CA GLU A 31 -8.72 4.06 -8.39
C GLU A 31 -7.56 3.13 -8.65
N TYR A 32 -6.48 3.33 -7.94
CA TYR A 32 -5.32 2.47 -8.14
C TYR A 32 -5.59 1.04 -7.65
N ALA A 33 -6.31 0.90 -6.56
CA ALA A 33 -6.63 -0.42 -6.03
C ALA A 33 -7.41 -1.25 -7.06
N ASP A 34 -8.38 -0.62 -7.73
CA ASP A 34 -9.14 -1.32 -8.76
C ASP A 34 -8.25 -1.74 -9.92
N LYS A 35 -7.35 -0.86 -10.31
CA LYS A 35 -6.42 -1.13 -11.38
C LYS A 35 -5.46 -2.26 -11.01
N TRP A 36 -4.93 -2.19 -9.80
CA TRP A 36 -4.02 -3.21 -9.30
C TRP A 36 -4.69 -4.57 -9.25
N LEU A 37 -5.90 -4.64 -8.76
CA LEU A 37 -6.62 -5.89 -8.67
C LEU A 37 -6.87 -6.48 -10.05
N LYS A 38 -7.27 -5.64 -11.00
CA LYS A 38 -7.51 -6.08 -12.36
C LYS A 38 -6.25 -6.70 -12.98
N GLU A 39 -5.12 -6.07 -12.70
CA GLU A 39 -3.86 -6.51 -13.27
C GLU A 39 -3.33 -7.78 -12.63
N TYR A 40 -3.47 -7.91 -11.32
CA TYR A 40 -2.89 -9.04 -10.59
C TYR A 40 -3.87 -10.16 -10.29
N ARG A 41 -5.10 -10.01 -10.69
CA ARG A 41 -6.14 -10.98 -10.37
C ARG A 41 -5.78 -12.40 -10.77
N LEU A 42 -5.16 -12.58 -11.92
CA LEU A 42 -4.81 -13.91 -12.41
C LEU A 42 -3.66 -14.55 -11.62
N GLN A 43 -2.92 -13.75 -10.91
CA GLN A 43 -1.80 -14.26 -10.10
C GLN A 43 -2.24 -14.61 -8.69
N ILE A 44 -3.45 -14.27 -8.32
CA ILE A 44 -3.98 -14.52 -6.98
C ILE A 44 -4.75 -15.83 -7.05
N ARG A 45 -4.47 -16.73 -6.11
CA ARG A 45 -5.21 -17.99 -6.05
C ARG A 45 -6.68 -17.71 -5.83
N LYS A 46 -7.53 -18.54 -6.42
CA LYS A 46 -8.97 -18.36 -6.28
C LYS A 46 -9.41 -18.34 -4.81
N LEU A 47 -8.78 -19.17 -4.00
CA LEU A 47 -9.14 -19.23 -2.57
C LEU A 47 -8.78 -17.95 -1.84
N ASP A 48 -7.77 -17.24 -2.32
CA ASP A 48 -7.29 -16.02 -1.67
C ASP A 48 -7.99 -14.77 -2.18
N LEU A 49 -8.62 -14.87 -3.32
CA LEU A 49 -9.19 -13.68 -3.95
C LEU A 49 -10.22 -12.94 -3.07
N PRO A 50 -11.16 -13.64 -2.43
CA PRO A 50 -12.09 -12.93 -1.53
C PRO A 50 -11.39 -12.23 -0.38
N ILE A 51 -10.33 -12.84 0.12
CA ILE A 51 -9.54 -12.25 1.21
C ILE A 51 -8.86 -10.98 0.72
N VAL A 52 -8.26 -11.05 -0.45
CA VAL A 52 -7.58 -9.90 -1.02
C VAL A 52 -8.57 -8.77 -1.26
N ILE A 53 -9.70 -9.07 -1.86
CA ILE A 53 -10.73 -8.07 -2.14
C ILE A 53 -11.22 -7.42 -0.84
N ASN A 54 -11.45 -8.23 0.18
CA ASN A 54 -11.91 -7.70 1.45
C ASN A 54 -10.89 -6.72 2.04
N ASN A 55 -9.62 -7.06 1.98
CA ASN A 55 -8.59 -6.20 2.54
C ASN A 55 -8.37 -4.95 1.70
N ILE A 56 -8.54 -5.06 0.40
CA ILE A 56 -8.51 -3.88 -0.47
C ILE A 56 -9.65 -2.94 -0.09
N ASN A 57 -10.83 -3.48 0.18
CA ASN A 57 -11.97 -2.66 0.58
C ASN A 57 -11.73 -1.96 1.92
N ILE A 58 -11.03 -2.61 2.82
CA ILE A 58 -10.62 -1.98 4.06
C ILE A 58 -9.72 -0.78 3.77
N GLY A 59 -8.76 -0.96 2.88
CA GLY A 59 -7.90 0.13 2.47
C GLY A 59 -8.68 1.27 1.83
N LYS A 60 -9.65 0.93 0.99
CA LYS A 60 -10.49 1.95 0.36
C LYS A 60 -11.29 2.74 1.38
N TYR A 61 -11.72 2.08 2.44
CA TYR A 61 -12.46 2.75 3.49
C TYR A 61 -11.61 3.84 4.16
N TYR A 62 -10.34 3.54 4.42
CA TYR A 62 -9.46 4.47 5.11
C TYR A 62 -8.80 5.50 4.20
N PHE A 63 -8.44 5.09 2.99
CA PHE A 63 -7.65 5.93 2.08
C PHE A 63 -8.34 6.25 0.76
N GLY A 64 -9.57 5.76 0.55
CA GLY A 64 -10.17 5.70 -0.77
C GLY A 64 -10.05 6.94 -1.62
N GLN A 65 -10.38 8.08 -1.09
CA GLN A 65 -10.36 9.33 -1.84
C GLN A 65 -9.04 10.05 -1.77
N LYS A 66 -8.12 9.56 -0.97
CA LYS A 66 -6.83 10.20 -0.82
C LYS A 66 -5.95 9.82 -2.00
N ARG A 67 -5.25 10.81 -2.54
CA ARG A 67 -4.32 10.53 -3.63
C ARG A 67 -3.11 9.79 -3.08
N LEU A 68 -2.56 8.91 -3.90
CA LEU A 68 -1.41 8.13 -3.46
C LEU A 68 -0.28 9.02 -2.96
N LYS A 69 -0.05 10.14 -3.61
CA LYS A 69 1.04 11.04 -3.21
C LYS A 69 0.81 11.68 -1.85
N ASP A 70 -0.44 11.70 -1.39
CA ASP A 70 -0.79 12.34 -0.13
C ASP A 70 -0.85 11.38 1.04
N ILE A 71 -0.66 10.10 0.80
CA ILE A 71 -0.64 9.11 1.88
C ILE A 71 0.74 9.12 2.51
N THR A 72 0.80 9.57 3.75
CA THR A 72 2.07 9.65 4.48
C THR A 72 2.25 8.43 5.38
N SER A 73 3.47 8.27 5.89
CA SER A 73 3.72 7.21 6.85
C SER A 73 2.88 7.38 8.10
N LEU A 74 2.62 8.61 8.48
CA LEU A 74 1.77 8.88 9.64
C LEU A 74 0.32 8.45 9.35
N ASP A 75 -0.17 8.73 8.17
CA ASP A 75 -1.51 8.28 7.76
C ASP A 75 -1.61 6.78 7.87
N TYR A 76 -0.60 6.08 7.41
CA TYR A 76 -0.60 4.63 7.43
C TYR A 76 -0.55 4.09 8.85
N GLN A 77 0.26 4.70 9.72
CA GLN A 77 0.29 4.32 11.12
C GLN A 77 -1.07 4.51 11.77
N GLN A 78 -1.73 5.63 11.48
CA GLN A 78 -3.06 5.88 12.03
C GLN A 78 -4.04 4.82 11.57
N PHE A 79 -3.94 4.44 10.31
CA PHE A 79 -4.78 3.37 9.80
C PHE A 79 -4.57 2.09 10.60
N LEU A 80 -3.32 1.69 10.80
CA LEU A 80 -3.05 0.45 11.51
C LEU A 80 -3.53 0.49 12.95
N ILE A 81 -3.32 1.61 13.61
CA ILE A 81 -3.76 1.77 14.98
C ILE A 81 -5.28 1.65 15.05
N ASN A 82 -5.98 2.38 14.22
CA ASN A 82 -7.44 2.38 14.24
C ASN A 82 -7.99 1.03 13.84
N TYR A 83 -7.43 0.42 12.82
CA TYR A 83 -7.92 -0.86 12.35
C TYR A 83 -7.65 -1.97 13.35
N SER A 84 -6.59 -1.86 14.15
CA SER A 84 -6.23 -2.89 15.12
C SER A 84 -7.18 -2.95 16.31
N LEU A 85 -7.95 -1.91 16.53
CA LEU A 85 -8.84 -1.86 17.69
C LEU A 85 -9.91 -2.95 17.56
N GLY A 86 -9.91 -3.88 18.52
CA GLY A 86 -10.90 -4.94 18.54
C GLY A 86 -10.68 -6.05 17.54
N ARG A 87 -9.54 -6.08 16.87
CA ARG A 87 -9.27 -7.11 15.87
C ARG A 87 -8.10 -7.98 16.26
N LYS A 88 -8.10 -9.19 15.72
CA LYS A 88 -7.01 -10.13 15.95
C LYS A 88 -5.75 -9.65 15.26
N LYS A 89 -4.63 -9.94 15.88
CA LYS A 89 -3.34 -9.59 15.30
C LYS A 89 -3.18 -10.15 13.89
N SER A 90 -3.61 -11.39 13.67
CA SER A 90 -3.49 -12.02 12.36
C SER A 90 -4.29 -11.27 11.29
N SER A 91 -5.44 -10.74 11.65
CA SER A 91 -6.26 -9.98 10.71
C SER A 91 -5.57 -8.67 10.33
N VAL A 92 -4.97 -8.02 11.31
CA VAL A 92 -4.25 -6.77 11.07
C VAL A 92 -3.03 -7.02 10.20
N GLU A 93 -2.29 -8.08 10.48
CA GLU A 93 -1.11 -8.43 9.69
C GLU A 93 -1.49 -8.75 8.24
N GLN A 94 -2.60 -9.43 8.05
CA GLN A 94 -3.07 -9.74 6.71
C GLN A 94 -3.41 -8.48 5.93
N ALA A 95 -4.18 -7.58 6.55
CA ALA A 95 -4.52 -6.31 5.90
C ALA A 95 -3.27 -5.51 5.58
N ASN A 96 -2.35 -5.45 6.53
CA ASN A 96 -1.10 -4.73 6.35
C ASN A 96 -0.32 -5.29 5.16
N SER A 97 -0.20 -6.60 5.08
CA SER A 97 0.56 -7.24 4.01
C SER A 97 -0.03 -6.92 2.64
N ILE A 98 -1.34 -7.04 2.51
CA ILE A 98 -2.02 -6.85 1.22
C ILE A 98 -1.97 -5.38 0.81
N ILE A 99 -2.30 -4.48 1.72
CA ILE A 99 -2.31 -3.06 1.39
C ILE A 99 -0.92 -2.55 1.08
N GLN A 100 0.11 -3.04 1.80
CA GLN A 100 1.47 -2.66 1.49
C GLN A 100 1.89 -3.15 0.11
N SER A 101 1.49 -4.35 -0.27
CA SER A 101 1.81 -4.87 -1.60
C SER A 101 1.23 -3.97 -2.69
N LEU A 102 0.00 -3.54 -2.49
CA LEU A 102 -0.66 -2.65 -3.43
C LEU A 102 0.08 -1.32 -3.52
N LEU A 103 0.41 -0.73 -2.38
CA LEU A 103 1.06 0.57 -2.36
C LEU A 103 2.48 0.51 -2.91
N LYS A 104 3.20 -0.57 -2.64
CA LYS A 104 4.54 -0.76 -3.21
C LYS A 104 4.47 -0.77 -4.73
N SER A 105 3.48 -1.44 -5.25
CA SER A 105 3.27 -1.50 -6.69
C SER A 105 2.98 -0.12 -7.26
N ALA A 106 2.19 0.66 -6.54
CA ALA A 106 1.74 1.96 -7.01
C ALA A 106 2.86 2.98 -7.15
N LEU A 107 3.70 3.05 -6.12
CA LEU A 107 4.71 4.09 -6.06
C LEU A 107 6.07 3.59 -6.49
N ASN A 108 6.09 2.42 -7.09
CA ASN A 108 7.31 1.71 -7.31
C ASN A 108 7.90 1.25 -5.99
N ILE A 109 8.52 0.11 -6.00
CA ILE A 109 8.92 -0.55 -4.77
C ILE A 109 9.77 0.32 -3.85
N GLU A 110 10.78 0.95 -4.43
CA GLU A 110 11.75 1.66 -3.61
C GLU A 110 11.15 2.88 -2.94
N GLN A 111 10.35 3.61 -3.68
CA GLN A 111 9.80 4.84 -3.17
C GLN A 111 8.82 4.63 -2.06
N TYR A 112 8.07 3.57 -2.14
CA TYR A 112 7.00 3.34 -1.19
C TYR A 112 7.47 2.71 0.10
N LYS A 113 8.61 2.07 0.08
CA LYS A 113 9.07 1.30 1.23
C LYS A 113 9.21 2.13 2.51
N PHE A 114 9.42 3.42 2.41
CA PHE A 114 9.56 4.19 3.63
C PHE A 114 8.26 4.23 4.43
N LEU A 115 7.13 3.96 3.82
CA LEU A 115 5.87 3.88 4.54
C LEU A 115 5.81 2.67 5.45
N LEU A 116 6.72 1.72 5.27
CA LEU A 116 6.77 0.54 6.10
C LEU A 116 7.46 0.79 7.43
N ARG A 117 7.84 2.00 7.72
CA ARG A 117 8.56 2.34 8.94
C ARG A 117 7.70 2.35 10.17
N ILE A 118 6.60 1.83 10.10
CA ILE A 118 5.70 1.74 11.23
C ILE A 118 5.97 0.48 12.04
#